data_ee7d1e5932464742cd0533abfc9ef7f9
#
_entry.id   ee7d1e5932464742cd0533abfc9ef7f9
#
_cell.length_a   1.000
_cell.length_b   1.000
_cell.length_c   1.000
_cell.angle_alpha   90.00
_cell.angle_beta   90.00
_cell.angle_gamma   90.00
#
_symmetry.space_group_name_H-M   'P 1'
#
loop_
_entity.id
_entity.type
_entity.pdbx_description
1 polymer ?
#
loop_
_entity_poly.entity_id
_entity_poly.type
_entity_poly.pdbx_seq_one_letter_code
_entity_poly.pdbx_strand_id
1 'polypeptide(L)'
;MIDWPALARTALPDMTALRRAIHADPELGLHNPRTSAKIMAALAGLPLEFRTGPSTTGITATLRGPNAGNSNGRTVLLRGDTDALPMPEETGLDFASTIPGAMHACGHDAHVAMLAGAARILCERRDSLAGSVMFMFQPGEEGHHGAKFMLDDGLLDPLPDAAFALHIMPNAPWGVVAGRTGALLASNDKLRIVVTGRGGHASMPHDALDPVPIACEIALALQTFVTRQVNVFDPAVITIGQISAGTTDNVIPETALLFGRMRTLSAATRAKLHGGVPRLAQGIAAAHGANAAVEIIPGFPVTNCDGRAVALGEAVTKRLYGEDAWQTLAHPIMGAEDFAYVLEKVPGAMFFLGVAAEGSDWHACCGLHSSHMHLDESAMVRGAALHAAIAEQYLASGFEPK
;
A
#
# COMPACT_ATOMS: atom_id res chain seq x y z
N MET A 1 -9.40 -23.01 23.27
CA MET A 1 -8.78 -22.00 22.35
C MET A 1 -8.90 -22.53 20.94
N ILE A 2 -9.30 -21.70 19.95
CA ILE A 2 -9.46 -22.12 18.56
C ILE A 2 -8.06 -22.32 17.97
N ASP A 3 -7.85 -23.44 17.27
CA ASP A 3 -6.61 -23.70 16.52
C ASP A 3 -6.73 -23.12 15.10
N TRP A 4 -6.53 -21.80 14.99
CA TRP A 4 -6.58 -21.07 13.72
C TRP A 4 -5.56 -21.59 12.69
N PRO A 5 -4.30 -21.91 13.06
CA PRO A 5 -3.36 -22.53 12.13
C PRO A 5 -3.85 -23.88 11.56
N ALA A 6 -4.49 -24.74 12.35
CA ALA A 6 -5.04 -25.98 11.84
C ALA A 6 -6.18 -25.74 10.84
N LEU A 7 -7.11 -24.82 11.16
CA LEU A 7 -8.20 -24.44 10.25
C LEU A 7 -7.66 -23.83 8.95
N ALA A 8 -6.70 -22.91 9.02
CA ALA A 8 -6.09 -22.32 7.84
C ALA A 8 -5.36 -23.35 6.97
N ARG A 9 -4.79 -24.39 7.58
CA ARG A 9 -4.15 -25.50 6.87
C ARG A 9 -5.14 -26.29 6.03
N THR A 10 -6.38 -26.48 6.51
CA THR A 10 -7.43 -27.14 5.71
C THR A 10 -7.88 -26.30 4.51
N ALA A 11 -7.77 -24.97 4.59
CA ALA A 11 -8.11 -24.06 3.50
C ALA A 11 -6.94 -23.86 2.48
N LEU A 12 -5.73 -24.34 2.75
CA LEU A 12 -4.56 -24.12 1.90
C LEU A 12 -4.76 -24.58 0.44
N PRO A 13 -5.36 -25.76 0.14
CA PRO A 13 -5.57 -26.16 -1.25
C PRO A 13 -6.44 -25.16 -2.03
N ASP A 14 -7.50 -24.65 -1.43
CA ASP A 14 -8.39 -23.65 -2.04
C ASP A 14 -7.69 -22.30 -2.19
N MET A 15 -6.92 -21.87 -1.19
CA MET A 15 -6.09 -20.65 -1.26
C MET A 15 -5.07 -20.74 -2.39
N THR A 16 -4.37 -21.88 -2.51
CA THR A 16 -3.38 -22.10 -3.58
C THR A 16 -4.04 -22.10 -4.96
N ALA A 17 -5.19 -22.76 -5.10
CA ALA A 17 -5.93 -22.77 -6.36
C ALA A 17 -6.40 -21.37 -6.76
N LEU A 18 -6.96 -20.59 -5.82
CA LEU A 18 -7.39 -19.21 -6.08
C LEU A 18 -6.22 -18.31 -6.43
N ARG A 19 -5.13 -18.34 -5.64
CA ARG A 19 -3.91 -17.58 -5.91
C ARG A 19 -3.39 -17.82 -7.32
N ARG A 20 -3.19 -19.09 -7.69
CA ARG A 20 -2.62 -19.47 -9.01
C ARG A 20 -3.56 -19.07 -10.15
N ALA A 21 -4.87 -19.18 -9.97
CA ALA A 21 -5.84 -18.75 -10.97
C ALA A 21 -5.83 -17.22 -11.18
N ILE A 22 -5.57 -16.43 -10.13
CA ILE A 22 -5.42 -14.97 -10.21
C ILE A 22 -4.06 -14.64 -10.82
N HIS A 23 -2.99 -15.27 -10.37
CA HIS A 23 -1.61 -15.05 -10.84
C HIS A 23 -1.47 -15.26 -12.35
N ALA A 24 -2.08 -16.31 -12.89
CA ALA A 24 -2.04 -16.64 -14.32
C ALA A 24 -2.84 -15.67 -15.21
N ASP A 25 -3.73 -14.86 -14.63
CA ASP A 25 -4.65 -13.96 -15.35
C ASP A 25 -4.70 -12.58 -14.65
N PRO A 26 -3.55 -11.86 -14.57
CA PRO A 26 -3.46 -10.59 -13.86
C PRO A 26 -4.21 -9.47 -14.56
N GLU A 27 -4.75 -8.54 -13.75
CA GLU A 27 -5.42 -7.32 -14.20
C GLU A 27 -4.81 -6.10 -13.50
N LEU A 28 -4.79 -4.95 -14.21
CA LEU A 28 -4.13 -3.74 -13.74
C LEU A 28 -5.12 -2.69 -13.25
N GLY A 29 -4.72 -1.92 -12.23
CA GLY A 29 -5.40 -0.73 -11.79
C GLY A 29 -6.77 -0.98 -11.17
N LEU A 30 -7.73 -0.07 -11.41
CA LEU A 30 -9.02 -0.02 -10.69
C LEU A 30 -10.05 -1.05 -11.14
N HIS A 31 -9.88 -1.64 -12.32
CA HIS A 31 -10.88 -2.52 -12.93
C HIS A 31 -10.32 -3.92 -13.16
N ASN A 32 -10.58 -4.83 -12.19
CA ASN A 32 -10.14 -6.23 -12.20
C ASN A 32 -11.35 -7.19 -12.23
N PRO A 33 -12.23 -7.14 -13.26
CA PRO A 33 -13.50 -7.90 -13.25
C PRO A 33 -13.30 -9.42 -13.23
N ARG A 34 -12.25 -9.96 -13.86
CA ARG A 34 -11.98 -11.40 -13.86
C ARG A 34 -11.48 -11.86 -12.49
N THR A 35 -10.65 -11.04 -11.82
CA THR A 35 -10.19 -11.30 -10.45
C THR A 35 -11.37 -11.23 -9.48
N SER A 36 -12.23 -10.21 -9.60
CA SER A 36 -13.46 -10.10 -8.80
C SER A 36 -14.39 -11.29 -8.99
N ALA A 37 -14.54 -11.78 -10.22
CA ALA A 37 -15.35 -12.97 -10.51
C ALA A 37 -14.76 -14.24 -9.83
N LYS A 38 -13.44 -14.42 -9.84
CA LYS A 38 -12.76 -15.54 -9.17
C LYS A 38 -12.96 -15.46 -7.64
N ILE A 39 -12.86 -14.26 -7.05
CA ILE A 39 -13.12 -14.02 -5.62
C ILE A 39 -14.57 -14.40 -5.28
N MET A 40 -15.54 -13.88 -6.04
CA MET A 40 -16.96 -14.18 -5.82
C MET A 40 -17.25 -15.68 -5.93
N ALA A 41 -16.63 -16.37 -6.88
CA ALA A 41 -16.76 -17.82 -7.05
C ALA A 41 -16.16 -18.59 -5.86
N ALA A 42 -14.97 -18.17 -5.38
CA ALA A 42 -14.32 -18.81 -4.23
C ALA A 42 -15.10 -18.65 -2.92
N LEU A 43 -15.87 -17.56 -2.80
CA LEU A 43 -16.68 -17.26 -1.61
C LEU A 43 -18.16 -17.65 -1.78
N ALA A 44 -18.55 -18.24 -2.92
CA ALA A 44 -19.93 -18.62 -3.18
C ALA A 44 -20.45 -19.61 -2.14
N GLY A 45 -21.71 -19.45 -1.73
CA GLY A 45 -22.37 -20.30 -0.74
C GLY A 45 -21.99 -20.00 0.72
N LEU A 46 -21.04 -19.10 0.98
CA LEU A 46 -20.74 -18.62 2.33
C LEU A 46 -21.79 -17.57 2.77
N PRO A 47 -22.08 -17.45 4.07
CA PRO A 47 -23.06 -16.49 4.61
C PRO A 47 -22.52 -15.06 4.65
N LEU A 48 -22.16 -14.53 3.48
CA LEU A 48 -21.54 -13.22 3.28
C LEU A 48 -22.48 -12.28 2.55
N GLU A 49 -22.54 -11.02 3.01
CA GLU A 49 -23.25 -9.94 2.33
C GLU A 49 -22.26 -9.15 1.44
N PHE A 50 -22.43 -9.22 0.13
CA PHE A 50 -21.55 -8.58 -0.82
C PHE A 50 -22.04 -7.18 -1.20
N ARG A 51 -21.09 -6.24 -1.33
CA ARG A 51 -21.32 -4.90 -1.89
C ARG A 51 -20.23 -4.57 -2.91
N THR A 52 -20.61 -3.87 -3.97
CA THR A 52 -19.73 -3.33 -5.01
C THR A 52 -20.07 -1.87 -5.25
N GLY A 53 -19.14 -1.09 -5.75
CA GLY A 53 -19.30 0.33 -6.07
C GLY A 53 -19.23 0.62 -7.56
N PRO A 54 -19.54 1.86 -7.96
CA PRO A 54 -19.50 2.27 -9.38
C PRO A 54 -18.08 2.61 -9.87
N SER A 55 -17.17 3.02 -8.98
CA SER A 55 -15.87 3.58 -9.38
C SER A 55 -14.80 2.52 -9.64
N THR A 56 -14.96 1.33 -9.06
CA THR A 56 -13.98 0.24 -9.15
C THR A 56 -14.67 -1.12 -9.20
N THR A 57 -13.89 -2.17 -9.46
CA THR A 57 -14.37 -3.56 -9.30
C THR A 57 -14.14 -4.11 -7.89
N GLY A 58 -13.85 -3.23 -6.91
CA GLY A 58 -13.68 -3.60 -5.52
C GLY A 58 -14.92 -4.23 -4.90
N ILE A 59 -14.69 -5.17 -3.99
CA ILE A 59 -15.76 -5.92 -3.30
C ILE A 59 -15.57 -5.76 -1.80
N THR A 60 -16.64 -5.46 -1.08
CA THR A 60 -16.71 -5.76 0.35
C THR A 60 -17.65 -6.94 0.58
N ALA A 61 -17.23 -7.88 1.43
CA ALA A 61 -18.01 -9.03 1.86
C ALA A 61 -18.11 -9.00 3.37
N THR A 62 -19.33 -8.97 3.92
CA THR A 62 -19.52 -8.84 5.37
C THR A 62 -20.08 -10.13 5.95
N LEU A 63 -19.36 -10.69 6.93
CA LEU A 63 -19.81 -11.78 7.78
C LEU A 63 -20.43 -11.19 9.05
N ARG A 64 -21.72 -11.44 9.29
CA ARG A 64 -22.39 -11.03 10.52
C ARG A 64 -22.48 -12.18 11.50
N GLY A 65 -21.85 -12.01 12.66
CA GLY A 65 -22.05 -12.91 13.80
C GLY A 65 -23.42 -12.69 14.46
N PRO A 66 -23.82 -13.55 15.43
CA PRO A 66 -25.13 -13.47 16.07
C PRO A 66 -25.37 -12.18 16.88
N ASN A 67 -24.30 -11.53 17.31
CA ASN A 67 -24.35 -10.25 18.04
C ASN A 67 -24.17 -9.01 17.14
N ALA A 68 -24.11 -9.19 15.84
CA ALA A 68 -24.06 -8.11 14.89
C ALA A 68 -25.34 -7.24 14.99
N GLY A 69 -25.18 -5.95 15.22
CA GLY A 69 -26.33 -5.02 15.37
C GLY A 69 -26.74 -4.77 16.81
N ASN A 70 -26.20 -5.46 17.81
CA ASN A 70 -26.33 -5.06 19.20
C ASN A 70 -25.50 -3.79 19.47
N SER A 71 -25.89 -2.98 20.45
CA SER A 71 -25.22 -1.73 20.82
C SER A 71 -23.72 -1.86 21.14
N ASN A 72 -23.24 -3.08 21.34
CA ASN A 72 -21.83 -3.43 21.61
C ASN A 72 -21.20 -4.30 20.50
N GLY A 73 -21.88 -4.54 19.39
CA GLY A 73 -21.37 -5.35 18.26
C GLY A 73 -20.36 -4.58 17.43
N ARG A 74 -19.04 -4.90 17.59
CA ARG A 74 -17.96 -4.30 16.81
C ARG A 74 -17.93 -4.84 15.38
N THR A 75 -17.39 -4.03 14.48
CA THR A 75 -17.04 -4.44 13.13
C THR A 75 -15.55 -4.28 12.92
N VAL A 76 -14.89 -5.33 12.41
CA VAL A 76 -13.48 -5.28 12.03
C VAL A 76 -13.35 -5.48 10.53
N LEU A 77 -12.50 -4.66 9.89
CA LEU A 77 -12.15 -4.79 8.48
C LEU A 77 -10.83 -5.54 8.32
N LEU A 78 -10.80 -6.48 7.38
CA LEU A 78 -9.61 -7.16 6.88
C LEU A 78 -9.47 -6.85 5.39
N ARG A 79 -8.26 -6.50 4.92
CA ARG A 79 -8.02 -6.07 3.54
C ARG A 79 -7.03 -6.98 2.81
N GLY A 80 -7.31 -7.23 1.53
CA GLY A 80 -6.38 -7.74 0.52
C GLY A 80 -6.60 -6.99 -0.79
N ASP A 81 -5.53 -6.55 -1.42
CA ASP A 81 -5.54 -5.89 -2.72
C ASP A 81 -5.58 -6.90 -3.87
N THR A 82 -5.95 -6.44 -5.09
CA THR A 82 -6.26 -7.36 -6.19
C THR A 82 -5.56 -7.05 -7.51
N ASP A 83 -4.95 -5.88 -7.66
CA ASP A 83 -4.34 -5.45 -8.92
C ASP A 83 -2.90 -5.98 -9.08
N ALA A 84 -2.47 -6.03 -10.34
CA ALA A 84 -1.15 -6.45 -10.76
C ALA A 84 -0.33 -5.27 -11.30
N LEU A 85 0.93 -5.52 -11.63
CA LEU A 85 1.89 -4.54 -12.16
C LEU A 85 2.08 -4.67 -13.68
N PRO A 86 2.30 -3.54 -14.40
CA PRO A 86 2.56 -3.53 -15.84
C PRO A 86 4.04 -3.89 -16.14
N MET A 87 4.39 -5.16 -15.98
CA MET A 87 5.75 -5.67 -16.19
C MET A 87 5.73 -7.13 -16.67
N PRO A 88 6.75 -7.59 -17.41
CA PRO A 88 6.85 -9.00 -17.80
C PRO A 88 7.15 -9.90 -16.60
N GLU A 89 6.71 -11.15 -16.69
CA GLU A 89 7.06 -12.21 -15.74
C GLU A 89 8.13 -13.14 -16.31
N GLU A 90 9.13 -13.46 -15.49
CA GLU A 90 10.28 -14.33 -15.83
C GLU A 90 10.52 -15.38 -14.73
N THR A 91 9.49 -15.76 -13.99
CA THR A 91 9.58 -16.70 -12.87
C THR A 91 9.77 -18.14 -13.31
N GLY A 92 9.26 -18.53 -14.49
CA GLY A 92 9.25 -19.92 -14.98
C GLY A 92 8.26 -20.83 -14.23
N LEU A 93 7.29 -20.26 -13.49
CA LEU A 93 6.25 -21.02 -12.80
C LEU A 93 5.26 -21.64 -13.79
N ASP A 94 4.74 -22.83 -13.48
CA ASP A 94 3.73 -23.52 -14.30
C ASP A 94 2.42 -22.70 -14.42
N PHE A 95 2.18 -21.80 -13.48
CA PHE A 95 1.03 -20.89 -13.44
C PHE A 95 1.44 -19.42 -13.65
N ALA A 96 2.58 -19.17 -14.30
CA ALA A 96 3.02 -17.83 -14.66
C ALA A 96 1.94 -17.08 -15.46
N SER A 97 2.01 -15.77 -15.45
CA SER A 97 1.07 -14.90 -16.15
C SER A 97 0.91 -15.29 -17.62
N THR A 98 -0.33 -15.45 -18.07
CA THR A 98 -0.68 -15.64 -19.48
C THR A 98 -0.92 -14.32 -20.21
N ILE A 99 -0.86 -13.19 -19.52
CA ILE A 99 -1.10 -11.85 -20.04
C ILE A 99 0.25 -11.15 -20.26
N PRO A 100 0.68 -10.95 -21.51
CA PRO A 100 1.96 -10.31 -21.79
C PRO A 100 2.06 -8.93 -21.17
N GLY A 101 3.14 -8.66 -20.43
CA GLY A 101 3.39 -7.37 -19.82
C GLY A 101 2.57 -7.07 -18.56
N ALA A 102 1.97 -8.08 -17.93
CA ALA A 102 1.32 -7.96 -16.62
C ALA A 102 1.75 -9.09 -15.69
N MET A 103 2.03 -8.80 -14.42
CA MET A 103 2.48 -9.76 -13.42
C MET A 103 2.03 -9.35 -12.01
N HIS A 104 1.64 -10.32 -11.19
CA HIS A 104 1.49 -10.12 -9.75
C HIS A 104 2.84 -10.10 -9.02
N ALA A 105 3.66 -9.08 -9.31
CA ALA A 105 5.01 -8.95 -8.74
C ALA A 105 5.03 -8.28 -7.35
N CYS A 106 3.86 -7.93 -6.79
CA CYS A 106 3.69 -7.45 -5.41
C CYS A 106 2.99 -8.47 -4.50
N GLY A 107 2.51 -9.59 -5.07
CA GLY A 107 1.90 -10.70 -4.30
C GLY A 107 0.44 -10.47 -3.90
N HIS A 108 -0.28 -9.55 -4.57
CA HIS A 108 -1.68 -9.27 -4.28
C HIS A 108 -2.57 -10.50 -4.54
N ASP A 109 -2.19 -11.38 -5.45
CA ASP A 109 -2.81 -12.71 -5.63
C ASP A 109 -2.78 -13.56 -4.36
N ALA A 110 -1.68 -13.50 -3.59
CA ALA A 110 -1.58 -14.17 -2.29
C ALA A 110 -2.36 -13.44 -1.19
N HIS A 111 -2.42 -12.09 -1.22
CA HIS A 111 -3.23 -11.32 -0.28
C HIS A 111 -4.72 -11.66 -0.43
N VAL A 112 -5.23 -11.73 -1.67
CA VAL A 112 -6.59 -12.19 -1.96
C VAL A 112 -6.82 -13.61 -1.44
N ALA A 113 -5.89 -14.53 -1.72
CA ALA A 113 -6.03 -15.92 -1.30
C ALA A 113 -6.06 -16.07 0.23
N MET A 114 -5.17 -15.38 0.95
CA MET A 114 -5.15 -15.36 2.41
C MET A 114 -6.44 -14.78 2.98
N LEU A 115 -6.94 -13.67 2.40
CA LEU A 115 -8.18 -13.04 2.85
C LEU A 115 -9.40 -13.92 2.60
N ALA A 116 -9.48 -14.58 1.43
CA ALA A 116 -10.54 -15.53 1.11
C ALA A 116 -10.50 -16.77 2.03
N GLY A 117 -9.29 -17.28 2.33
CA GLY A 117 -9.07 -18.34 3.30
C GLY A 117 -9.57 -17.94 4.71
N ALA A 118 -9.21 -16.74 5.16
CA ALA A 118 -9.69 -16.20 6.43
C ALA A 118 -11.21 -16.05 6.47
N ALA A 119 -11.82 -15.58 5.36
CA ALA A 119 -13.27 -15.49 5.26
C ALA A 119 -13.95 -16.86 5.41
N ARG A 120 -13.43 -17.89 4.74
CA ARG A 120 -13.96 -19.27 4.82
C ARG A 120 -13.91 -19.79 6.24
N ILE A 121 -12.74 -19.76 6.90
CA ILE A 121 -12.61 -20.33 8.26
C ILE A 121 -13.37 -19.53 9.33
N LEU A 122 -13.55 -18.21 9.13
CA LEU A 122 -14.40 -17.39 9.99
C LEU A 122 -15.89 -17.68 9.79
N CYS A 123 -16.33 -17.96 8.55
CA CYS A 123 -17.70 -18.38 8.28
C CYS A 123 -18.06 -19.69 8.99
N GLU A 124 -17.15 -20.67 9.07
CA GLU A 124 -17.33 -21.90 9.84
C GLU A 124 -17.50 -21.63 11.34
N ARG A 125 -17.01 -20.51 11.82
CA ARG A 125 -17.04 -20.07 13.22
C ARG A 125 -18.02 -18.93 13.49
N ARG A 126 -18.88 -18.61 12.53
CA ARG A 126 -19.81 -17.47 12.57
C ARG A 126 -20.55 -17.34 13.89
N ASP A 127 -21.08 -18.45 14.41
CA ASP A 127 -21.93 -18.45 15.61
C ASP A 127 -21.15 -18.11 16.90
N SER A 128 -19.83 -18.17 16.87
CA SER A 128 -18.96 -17.78 17.99
C SER A 128 -18.44 -16.33 17.89
N LEU A 129 -18.70 -15.61 16.79
CA LEU A 129 -18.22 -14.25 16.62
C LEU A 129 -19.04 -13.24 17.43
N ALA A 130 -18.34 -12.38 18.17
CA ALA A 130 -18.96 -11.33 18.99
C ALA A 130 -19.42 -10.09 18.21
N GLY A 131 -19.20 -10.03 16.89
CA GLY A 131 -19.55 -8.90 16.03
C GLY A 131 -19.50 -9.27 14.55
N SER A 132 -19.11 -8.31 13.69
CA SER A 132 -19.04 -8.48 12.24
C SER A 132 -17.60 -8.40 11.71
N VAL A 133 -17.32 -9.15 10.65
CA VAL A 133 -16.06 -9.05 9.91
C VAL A 133 -16.37 -8.56 8.48
N MET A 134 -15.74 -7.47 8.07
CA MET A 134 -15.80 -6.93 6.71
C MET A 134 -14.50 -7.29 5.98
N PHE A 135 -14.61 -8.04 4.90
CA PHE A 135 -13.50 -8.38 4.01
C PHE A 135 -13.50 -7.41 2.85
N MET A 136 -12.40 -6.66 2.67
CA MET A 136 -12.22 -5.68 1.62
C MET A 136 -11.24 -6.24 0.57
N PHE A 137 -11.75 -6.59 -0.60
CA PHE A 137 -10.96 -6.96 -1.77
C PHE A 137 -10.82 -5.72 -2.65
N GLN A 138 -9.64 -5.13 -2.63
CA GLN A 138 -9.41 -3.77 -3.12
C GLN A 138 -8.54 -3.77 -4.39
N PRO A 139 -9.03 -3.26 -5.55
CA PRO A 139 -8.20 -3.02 -6.72
C PRO A 139 -7.45 -1.69 -6.62
N GLY A 140 -6.43 -1.51 -7.47
CA GLY A 140 -5.80 -0.22 -7.71
C GLY A 140 -4.89 0.28 -6.58
N GLU A 141 -4.22 -0.61 -5.85
CA GLU A 141 -3.19 -0.21 -4.89
C GLU A 141 -1.99 0.40 -5.61
N GLU A 142 -1.56 -0.12 -6.75
CA GLU A 142 -0.37 0.28 -7.49
C GLU A 142 -0.51 1.67 -8.16
N GLY A 143 -0.70 2.68 -7.31
CA GLY A 143 -0.73 4.09 -7.71
C GLY A 143 -2.07 4.60 -8.24
N HIS A 144 -3.17 3.85 -8.09
CA HIS A 144 -4.49 4.20 -8.60
C HIS A 144 -5.50 4.62 -7.53
N HIS A 145 -5.12 4.65 -6.23
CA HIS A 145 -5.97 5.11 -5.12
C HIS A 145 -7.26 4.30 -4.90
N GLY A 146 -7.21 2.99 -5.11
CA GLY A 146 -8.40 2.12 -5.04
C GLY A 146 -9.10 2.13 -3.68
N ALA A 147 -8.34 2.17 -2.57
CA ALA A 147 -8.90 2.29 -1.23
C ALA A 147 -9.72 3.59 -1.06
N LYS A 148 -9.23 4.70 -1.63
CA LYS A 148 -9.94 5.98 -1.60
C LYS A 148 -11.25 5.90 -2.38
N PHE A 149 -11.24 5.32 -3.59
CA PHE A 149 -12.45 5.15 -4.38
C PHE A 149 -13.48 4.26 -3.68
N MET A 150 -13.06 3.16 -3.04
CA MET A 150 -13.96 2.30 -2.27
C MET A 150 -14.56 3.02 -1.06
N LEU A 151 -13.80 3.90 -0.39
CA LEU A 151 -14.31 4.79 0.66
C LEU A 151 -15.32 5.79 0.11
N ASP A 152 -14.99 6.48 -0.99
CA ASP A 152 -15.85 7.49 -1.61
C ASP A 152 -17.16 6.88 -2.16
N ASP A 153 -17.14 5.63 -2.62
CA ASP A 153 -18.32 4.86 -3.03
C ASP A 153 -19.18 4.39 -1.83
N GLY A 154 -18.73 4.63 -0.60
CA GLY A 154 -19.42 4.22 0.63
C GLY A 154 -19.41 2.69 0.85
N LEU A 155 -18.47 1.96 0.26
CA LEU A 155 -18.38 0.51 0.42
C LEU A 155 -17.99 0.07 1.83
N LEU A 156 -17.41 0.96 2.61
CA LEU A 156 -17.04 0.76 4.01
C LEU A 156 -18.06 1.33 4.99
N ASP A 157 -19.23 1.78 4.53
CA ASP A 157 -20.26 2.38 5.39
C ASP A 157 -21.23 1.35 5.97
N PRO A 158 -21.51 1.43 7.30
CA PRO A 158 -20.85 2.27 8.28
C PRO A 158 -19.38 1.88 8.45
N LEU A 159 -18.50 2.86 8.72
CA LEU A 159 -17.07 2.58 8.92
C LEU A 159 -16.87 1.51 10.01
N PRO A 160 -15.93 0.57 9.80
CA PRO A 160 -15.59 -0.42 10.82
C PRO A 160 -14.90 0.25 12.03
N ASP A 161 -14.90 -0.44 13.17
CA ASP A 161 -14.28 0.04 14.41
C ASP A 161 -12.77 -0.15 14.43
N ALA A 162 -12.26 -1.09 13.61
CA ALA A 162 -10.83 -1.31 13.39
C ALA A 162 -10.57 -1.90 11.99
N ALA A 163 -9.35 -1.71 11.47
CA ALA A 163 -8.95 -2.20 10.16
C ALA A 163 -7.55 -2.82 10.18
N PHE A 164 -7.39 -3.97 9.50
CA PHE A 164 -6.12 -4.67 9.41
C PHE A 164 -5.84 -5.13 7.97
N ALA A 165 -4.54 -5.07 7.59
CA ALA A 165 -4.04 -5.61 6.34
C ALA A 165 -2.75 -6.43 6.58
N LEU A 166 -2.48 -7.40 5.70
CA LEU A 166 -1.22 -8.12 5.61
C LEU A 166 -0.63 -7.90 4.23
N HIS A 167 0.69 -7.68 4.17
CA HIS A 167 1.44 -7.65 2.93
C HIS A 167 2.56 -8.70 2.98
N ILE A 168 2.72 -9.46 1.92
CA ILE A 168 3.81 -10.43 1.84
C ILE A 168 5.16 -9.73 1.61
N MET A 169 6.23 -10.35 2.12
CA MET A 169 7.61 -9.91 1.89
C MET A 169 8.46 -11.11 1.44
N PRO A 170 8.75 -11.22 0.12
CA PRO A 170 9.49 -12.37 -0.40
C PRO A 170 10.94 -12.42 0.06
N ASN A 171 11.52 -11.29 0.45
CA ASN A 171 12.86 -11.14 1.01
C ASN A 171 12.86 -10.96 2.52
N ALA A 172 11.98 -11.69 3.22
CA ALA A 172 11.94 -11.77 4.68
C ALA A 172 11.78 -13.24 5.13
N PRO A 173 12.22 -13.60 6.35
CA PRO A 173 12.19 -14.98 6.84
C PRO A 173 10.78 -15.57 6.81
N TRP A 174 10.68 -16.83 6.36
CA TRP A 174 9.41 -17.55 6.28
C TRP A 174 8.59 -17.47 7.56
N GLY A 175 7.36 -17.02 7.42
CA GLY A 175 6.37 -17.00 8.50
C GLY A 175 6.58 -15.96 9.58
N VAL A 176 7.66 -15.16 9.56
CA VAL A 176 7.85 -14.04 10.48
C VAL A 176 6.90 -12.92 10.09
N VAL A 177 6.19 -12.40 11.10
CA VAL A 177 5.31 -11.24 10.96
C VAL A 177 6.02 -10.01 11.50
N ALA A 178 6.04 -8.93 10.73
CA ALA A 178 6.69 -7.70 11.14
C ALA A 178 5.70 -6.51 11.15
N GLY A 179 5.90 -5.60 12.09
CA GLY A 179 5.08 -4.38 12.19
C GLY A 179 5.73 -3.32 13.08
N ARG A 180 5.09 -2.17 13.15
CA ARG A 180 5.51 -1.07 14.04
C ARG A 180 4.38 -0.10 14.31
N THR A 181 4.42 0.55 15.46
CA THR A 181 3.56 1.66 15.82
C THR A 181 3.98 2.94 15.08
N GLY A 182 3.00 3.74 14.69
CA GLY A 182 3.23 5.00 13.99
C GLY A 182 3.45 4.79 12.49
N ALA A 183 4.26 5.64 11.87
CA ALA A 183 4.52 5.55 10.44
C ALA A 183 5.15 4.21 10.06
N LEU A 184 4.45 3.39 9.28
CA LEU A 184 4.94 2.14 8.70
C LEU A 184 5.50 2.37 7.30
N LEU A 185 4.74 3.08 6.45
CA LEU A 185 5.14 3.46 5.09
C LEU A 185 4.96 4.96 4.88
N ALA A 186 5.78 5.52 3.97
CA ALA A 186 5.81 6.95 3.70
C ALA A 186 4.65 7.42 2.83
N SER A 187 4.35 8.73 2.88
CA SER A 187 3.56 9.39 1.84
C SER A 187 4.32 9.40 0.50
N ASN A 188 3.59 9.62 -0.61
CA ASN A 188 4.17 9.56 -1.95
C ASN A 188 3.52 10.58 -2.89
N ASP A 189 4.04 11.82 -2.91
CA ASP A 189 3.55 12.87 -3.80
C ASP A 189 4.45 13.03 -5.02
N LYS A 190 3.85 13.31 -6.20
CA LYS A 190 4.61 13.71 -7.39
C LYS A 190 4.79 15.22 -7.37
N LEU A 191 5.96 15.68 -7.82
CA LEU A 191 6.31 17.10 -7.94
C LEU A 191 6.67 17.41 -9.38
N ARG A 192 6.01 18.41 -9.96
CA ARG A 192 6.30 18.94 -11.27
C ARG A 192 6.50 20.45 -11.18
N ILE A 193 7.65 20.95 -11.63
CA ILE A 193 7.96 22.40 -11.66
C ILE A 193 8.33 22.74 -13.09
N VAL A 194 7.67 23.76 -13.63
CA VAL A 194 8.02 24.34 -14.94
C VAL A 194 8.49 25.76 -14.71
N VAL A 195 9.77 26.00 -14.98
CA VAL A 195 10.35 27.33 -14.97
C VAL A 195 10.19 27.91 -16.36
N THR A 196 9.57 29.08 -16.47
CA THR A 196 9.37 29.83 -17.73
C THR A 196 10.22 31.05 -17.72
N GLY A 197 11.11 31.11 -18.69
CA GLY A 197 11.96 32.25 -18.98
C GLY A 197 11.61 32.92 -20.33
N ARG A 198 12.65 33.24 -21.11
CA ARG A 198 12.55 33.74 -22.47
C ARG A 198 13.75 33.23 -23.28
N GLY A 199 13.46 32.46 -24.33
CA GLY A 199 14.47 31.87 -25.20
C GLY A 199 15.31 32.94 -25.98
N GLY A 200 16.44 32.48 -26.48
CA GLY A 200 17.33 33.37 -27.25
C GLY A 200 18.56 32.65 -27.79
N HIS A 201 19.43 33.42 -28.43
CA HIS A 201 20.69 32.90 -28.93
C HIS A 201 21.69 32.73 -27.79
N ALA A 202 22.32 31.55 -27.66
CA ALA A 202 23.22 31.24 -26.56
C ALA A 202 24.45 32.20 -26.44
N SER A 203 24.84 32.84 -27.52
CA SER A 203 25.92 33.83 -27.49
C SER A 203 25.49 35.23 -27.02
N MET A 204 24.19 35.48 -26.88
CA MET A 204 23.62 36.74 -26.43
C MET A 204 22.64 36.52 -25.26
N PRO A 205 23.08 35.93 -24.12
CA PRO A 205 22.20 35.59 -23.00
C PRO A 205 21.55 36.80 -22.33
N HIS A 206 22.10 38.01 -22.51
CA HIS A 206 21.55 39.28 -22.02
C HIS A 206 20.23 39.66 -22.72
N ASP A 207 19.97 39.14 -23.92
CA ASP A 207 18.69 39.33 -24.64
C ASP A 207 17.64 38.26 -24.31
N ALA A 208 18.00 37.26 -23.49
CA ALA A 208 17.16 36.17 -23.08
C ALA A 208 16.85 36.19 -21.55
N LEU A 209 16.09 35.23 -21.07
CA LEU A 209 15.95 34.92 -19.66
C LEU A 209 16.07 33.40 -19.53
N ASP A 210 17.28 32.93 -19.25
CA ASP A 210 17.59 31.50 -19.28
C ASP A 210 16.92 30.73 -18.09
N PRO A 211 15.98 29.80 -18.33
CA PRO A 211 15.34 29.07 -17.27
C PRO A 211 16.23 27.94 -16.72
N VAL A 212 17.28 27.51 -17.39
CA VAL A 212 18.11 26.36 -17.00
C VAL A 212 18.86 26.60 -15.69
N PRO A 213 19.65 27.70 -15.52
CA PRO A 213 20.30 28.00 -14.25
C PRO A 213 19.30 28.16 -13.10
N ILE A 214 18.14 28.78 -13.38
CA ILE A 214 17.06 28.96 -12.36
C ILE A 214 16.50 27.60 -11.89
N ALA A 215 16.28 26.67 -12.83
CA ALA A 215 15.82 25.32 -12.48
C ALA A 215 16.87 24.57 -11.63
N CYS A 216 18.17 24.71 -11.97
CA CYS A 216 19.25 24.12 -11.18
C CYS A 216 19.29 24.71 -9.76
N GLU A 217 19.13 26.02 -9.61
CA GLU A 217 19.09 26.69 -8.31
C GLU A 217 17.87 26.19 -7.47
N ILE A 218 16.70 26.09 -8.09
CA ILE A 218 15.51 25.53 -7.42
C ILE A 218 15.78 24.11 -6.94
N ALA A 219 16.38 23.23 -7.76
CA ALA A 219 16.69 21.85 -7.39
C ALA A 219 17.60 21.80 -6.16
N LEU A 220 18.65 22.62 -6.10
CA LEU A 220 19.57 22.69 -4.95
C LEU A 220 18.91 23.30 -3.72
N ALA A 221 18.10 24.35 -3.88
CA ALA A 221 17.39 25.01 -2.79
C ALA A 221 16.37 24.08 -2.13
N LEU A 222 15.72 23.18 -2.89
CA LEU A 222 14.83 22.15 -2.33
C LEU A 222 15.56 21.19 -1.39
N GLN A 223 16.81 20.82 -1.68
CA GLN A 223 17.63 19.99 -0.77
C GLN A 223 17.97 20.77 0.51
N THR A 224 18.31 22.06 0.38
CA THR A 224 18.54 22.93 1.53
C THR A 224 17.28 23.13 2.36
N PHE A 225 16.12 23.26 1.73
CA PHE A 225 14.83 23.36 2.42
C PHE A 225 14.57 22.13 3.30
N VAL A 226 14.76 20.90 2.78
CA VAL A 226 14.61 19.67 3.55
C VAL A 226 15.58 19.66 4.72
N THR A 227 16.87 19.89 4.49
CA THR A 227 17.90 19.76 5.53
C THR A 227 17.89 20.87 6.58
N ARG A 228 17.28 22.04 6.31
CA ARG A 228 17.29 23.22 7.22
C ARG A 228 15.94 23.56 7.79
N GLN A 229 14.83 23.11 7.21
CA GLN A 229 13.50 23.48 7.68
C GLN A 229 12.63 22.30 8.10
N VAL A 230 12.95 21.06 7.70
CA VAL A 230 12.28 19.87 8.16
C VAL A 230 12.95 19.39 9.45
N ASN A 231 12.12 18.89 10.39
CA ASN A 231 12.62 18.31 11.64
C ASN A 231 13.45 17.05 11.35
N VAL A 232 14.68 16.98 11.87
CA VAL A 232 15.59 15.86 11.64
C VAL A 232 15.08 14.53 12.19
N PHE A 233 14.16 14.55 13.16
CA PHE A 233 13.50 13.36 13.74
C PHE A 233 12.17 13.01 13.04
N ASP A 234 11.73 13.82 12.08
CA ASP A 234 10.58 13.56 11.22
C ASP A 234 11.02 13.76 9.75
N PRO A 235 11.81 12.83 9.20
CA PRO A 235 12.54 13.03 7.96
C PRO A 235 11.61 13.08 6.74
N ALA A 236 12.06 13.84 5.73
CA ALA A 236 11.46 13.92 4.42
C ALA A 236 12.50 13.74 3.34
N VAL A 237 12.05 13.29 2.18
CA VAL A 237 12.88 13.18 0.96
C VAL A 237 12.20 13.95 -0.16
N ILE A 238 12.98 14.80 -0.86
CA ILE A 238 12.62 15.38 -2.16
C ILE A 238 13.64 14.89 -3.17
N THR A 239 13.21 14.05 -4.10
CA THR A 239 14.07 13.58 -5.19
C THR A 239 13.61 14.21 -6.49
N ILE A 240 14.49 14.97 -7.15
CA ILE A 240 14.30 15.39 -8.54
C ILE A 240 14.93 14.30 -9.41
N GLY A 241 14.09 13.49 -10.04
CA GLY A 241 14.51 12.37 -10.89
C GLY A 241 14.73 12.76 -12.34
N GLN A 242 14.20 13.92 -12.77
CA GLN A 242 14.34 14.42 -14.14
C GLN A 242 14.48 15.93 -14.15
N ILE A 243 15.45 16.43 -14.89
CA ILE A 243 15.57 17.82 -15.31
C ILE A 243 15.67 17.80 -16.85
N SER A 244 14.82 18.58 -17.53
CA SER A 244 14.74 18.61 -18.99
C SER A 244 14.55 20.03 -19.49
N ALA A 245 15.39 20.46 -20.42
CA ALA A 245 15.34 21.80 -21.05
C ALA A 245 16.08 21.78 -22.37
N GLY A 246 15.59 22.57 -23.34
CA GLY A 246 16.25 22.79 -24.64
C GLY A 246 16.26 21.53 -25.53
N THR A 247 16.74 21.76 -26.77
CA THR A 247 16.88 20.71 -27.82
C THR A 247 18.21 20.77 -28.54
N THR A 248 18.98 21.85 -28.36
CA THR A 248 20.28 22.07 -28.98
C THR A 248 21.14 22.98 -28.09
N ASP A 249 22.45 22.97 -28.31
CA ASP A 249 23.45 23.65 -27.49
C ASP A 249 23.55 25.16 -27.72
N ASN A 250 23.08 25.67 -28.85
CA ASN A 250 23.21 27.08 -29.23
C ASN A 250 21.91 27.90 -29.09
N VAL A 251 20.87 27.33 -28.46
CA VAL A 251 19.59 28.00 -28.21
C VAL A 251 19.24 27.94 -26.74
N ILE A 252 19.03 29.08 -26.09
CA ILE A 252 18.45 29.17 -24.75
C ILE A 252 16.96 28.82 -24.87
N PRO A 253 16.44 27.83 -24.10
CA PRO A 253 15.05 27.41 -24.20
C PRO A 253 14.09 28.40 -23.53
N GLU A 254 12.80 28.32 -23.89
CA GLU A 254 11.71 29.06 -23.21
C GLU A 254 11.41 28.51 -21.82
N THR A 255 11.61 27.20 -21.62
CA THR A 255 11.21 26.53 -20.37
C THR A 255 12.24 25.48 -19.93
N ALA A 256 12.26 25.23 -18.60
CA ALA A 256 12.93 24.09 -17.99
C ALA A 256 11.96 23.33 -17.08
N LEU A 257 11.95 22.02 -17.18
CA LEU A 257 11.11 21.11 -16.38
C LEU A 257 11.95 20.41 -15.32
N LEU A 258 11.46 20.41 -14.08
CA LEU A 258 11.89 19.49 -13.02
C LEU A 258 10.71 18.56 -12.69
N PHE A 259 10.98 17.26 -12.63
CA PHE A 259 10.01 16.27 -12.25
C PHE A 259 10.59 15.35 -11.17
N GLY A 260 9.81 15.11 -10.10
CA GLY A 260 10.32 14.39 -8.94
C GLY A 260 9.23 13.83 -8.03
N ARG A 261 9.69 13.41 -6.86
CA ARG A 261 8.82 12.87 -5.80
C ARG A 261 9.18 13.45 -4.45
N MET A 262 8.14 13.55 -3.60
CA MET A 262 8.28 13.90 -2.19
C MET A 262 7.76 12.74 -1.35
N ARG A 263 8.50 12.40 -0.27
CA ARG A 263 8.11 11.39 0.70
C ARG A 263 8.24 11.94 2.10
N THR A 264 7.28 11.66 2.97
CA THR A 264 7.27 12.09 4.37
C THR A 264 6.74 10.99 5.26
N LEU A 265 7.03 11.08 6.56
CA LEU A 265 6.58 10.11 7.57
C LEU A 265 5.53 10.70 8.51
N SER A 266 5.10 11.95 8.28
CA SER A 266 3.99 12.58 9.00
C SER A 266 3.15 13.47 8.11
N ALA A 267 1.87 13.62 8.45
CA ALA A 267 0.97 14.56 7.79
C ALA A 267 1.43 16.02 7.97
N ALA A 268 2.02 16.36 9.12
CA ALA A 268 2.54 17.69 9.40
C ALA A 268 3.70 18.07 8.48
N THR A 269 4.67 17.16 8.31
CA THR A 269 5.80 17.38 7.40
C THR A 269 5.34 17.38 5.94
N ARG A 270 4.37 16.52 5.56
CA ARG A 270 3.75 16.54 4.23
C ARG A 270 3.13 17.92 3.93
N ALA A 271 2.32 18.45 4.83
CA ALA A 271 1.71 19.77 4.68
C ALA A 271 2.77 20.89 4.59
N LYS A 272 3.87 20.77 5.36
CA LYS A 272 4.99 21.71 5.30
C LYS A 272 5.68 21.70 3.93
N LEU A 273 5.88 20.52 3.32
CA LEU A 273 6.43 20.44 1.96
C LEU A 273 5.45 21.01 0.93
N HIS A 274 4.15 20.69 1.03
CA HIS A 274 3.13 21.21 0.11
C HIS A 274 3.06 22.75 0.10
N GLY A 275 3.26 23.41 1.25
CA GLY A 275 3.30 24.87 1.32
C GLY A 275 4.67 25.46 1.00
N GLY A 276 5.75 24.79 1.38
CA GLY A 276 7.12 25.31 1.29
C GLY A 276 7.73 25.18 -0.10
N VAL A 277 7.51 24.08 -0.79
CA VAL A 277 8.07 23.82 -2.13
C VAL A 277 7.59 24.83 -3.17
N PRO A 278 6.29 25.11 -3.33
CA PRO A 278 5.83 26.14 -4.27
C PRO A 278 6.37 27.53 -3.92
N ARG A 279 6.31 27.93 -2.65
CA ARG A 279 6.79 29.22 -2.19
C ARG A 279 8.28 29.42 -2.51
N LEU A 280 9.12 28.38 -2.32
CA LEU A 280 10.54 28.45 -2.57
C LEU A 280 10.85 28.54 -4.08
N ALA A 281 10.26 27.66 -4.88
CA ALA A 281 10.47 27.61 -6.32
C ALA A 281 10.01 28.90 -7.00
N GLN A 282 8.82 29.40 -6.64
CA GLN A 282 8.29 30.67 -7.15
C GLN A 282 9.12 31.87 -6.71
N GLY A 283 9.60 31.87 -5.45
CA GLY A 283 10.45 32.95 -4.93
C GLY A 283 11.79 33.04 -5.67
N ILE A 284 12.45 31.92 -5.96
CA ILE A 284 13.70 31.87 -6.71
C ILE A 284 13.46 32.35 -8.15
N ALA A 285 12.45 31.81 -8.84
CA ALA A 285 12.14 32.24 -10.21
C ALA A 285 11.85 33.73 -10.27
N ALA A 286 11.07 34.28 -9.36
CA ALA A 286 10.74 35.69 -9.28
C ALA A 286 11.99 36.59 -9.03
N ALA A 287 12.95 36.12 -8.22
CA ALA A 287 14.19 36.84 -7.97
C ALA A 287 15.03 37.02 -9.24
N HIS A 288 14.90 36.11 -10.21
CA HIS A 288 15.50 36.17 -11.52
C HIS A 288 14.62 36.87 -12.58
N GLY A 289 13.42 37.33 -12.23
CA GLY A 289 12.45 37.88 -13.18
C GLY A 289 11.71 36.84 -14.03
N ALA A 290 11.84 35.57 -13.68
CA ALA A 290 11.18 34.42 -14.31
C ALA A 290 9.91 33.99 -13.52
N ASN A 291 9.23 33.00 -14.05
CA ASN A 291 8.07 32.37 -13.37
C ASN A 291 8.31 30.88 -13.17
N ALA A 292 7.78 30.32 -12.05
CA ALA A 292 7.73 28.89 -11.83
C ALA A 292 6.28 28.45 -11.54
N ALA A 293 5.75 27.59 -12.42
CA ALA A 293 4.51 26.87 -12.16
C ALA A 293 4.84 25.58 -11.41
N VAL A 294 4.28 25.42 -10.22
CA VAL A 294 4.50 24.24 -9.36
C VAL A 294 3.21 23.48 -9.21
N GLU A 295 3.26 22.21 -9.60
CA GLU A 295 2.17 21.26 -9.46
C GLU A 295 2.61 20.16 -8.51
N ILE A 296 1.87 19.98 -7.42
CA ILE A 296 1.98 18.83 -6.52
C ILE A 296 0.77 17.95 -6.79
N ILE A 297 1.04 16.74 -7.28
CA ILE A 297 0.01 15.73 -7.50
C ILE A 297 0.01 14.83 -6.27
N PRO A 298 -1.03 14.93 -5.40
CA PRO A 298 -1.09 14.13 -4.19
C PRO A 298 -1.12 12.64 -4.50
N GLY A 299 -0.21 11.90 -3.87
CA GLY A 299 -0.20 10.46 -3.82
C GLY A 299 -0.80 9.96 -2.50
N PHE A 300 -0.37 8.79 -2.06
CA PHE A 300 -0.86 8.18 -0.84
C PHE A 300 -0.43 8.94 0.42
N PRO A 301 -1.27 8.99 1.45
CA PRO A 301 -0.87 9.50 2.77
C PRO A 301 0.13 8.55 3.46
N VAL A 302 0.60 8.94 4.63
CA VAL A 302 1.44 8.09 5.47
C VAL A 302 0.61 6.92 5.98
N THR A 303 1.09 5.69 5.81
CA THR A 303 0.49 4.51 6.45
C THR A 303 0.84 4.53 7.92
N ASN A 304 -0.06 5.06 8.74
CA ASN A 304 0.16 5.25 10.17
C ASN A 304 -0.62 4.22 10.98
N CYS A 305 0.11 3.30 11.65
CA CYS A 305 -0.47 2.21 12.43
C CYS A 305 -0.76 2.65 13.87
N ASP A 306 -1.99 2.40 14.35
CA ASP A 306 -2.39 2.61 15.75
C ASP A 306 -1.62 1.64 16.67
N GLY A 307 -1.00 2.18 17.71
CA GLY A 307 -0.19 1.37 18.63
C GLY A 307 -0.96 0.24 19.31
N ARG A 308 -2.25 0.43 19.57
CA ARG A 308 -3.14 -0.61 20.14
C ARG A 308 -3.37 -1.75 19.14
N ALA A 309 -3.57 -1.40 17.87
CA ALA A 309 -3.74 -2.38 16.80
C ALA A 309 -2.44 -3.18 16.55
N VAL A 310 -1.29 -2.51 16.61
CA VAL A 310 0.01 -3.17 16.51
C VAL A 310 0.22 -4.14 17.68
N ALA A 311 -0.05 -3.69 18.92
CA ALA A 311 0.07 -4.55 20.10
C ALA A 311 -0.86 -5.77 20.04
N LEU A 312 -2.09 -5.62 19.51
CA LEU A 312 -2.99 -6.73 19.26
C LEU A 312 -2.41 -7.72 18.26
N GLY A 313 -1.90 -7.25 17.11
CA GLY A 313 -1.28 -8.09 16.08
C GLY A 313 -0.06 -8.84 16.61
N GLU A 314 0.82 -8.17 17.37
CA GLU A 314 1.97 -8.77 18.05
C GLU A 314 1.54 -9.88 19.01
N ALA A 315 0.60 -9.58 19.91
CA ALA A 315 0.13 -10.55 20.90
C ALA A 315 -0.52 -11.78 20.24
N VAL A 316 -1.33 -11.59 19.19
CA VAL A 316 -1.92 -12.67 18.42
C VAL A 316 -0.86 -13.51 17.71
N THR A 317 0.10 -12.86 17.05
CA THR A 317 1.21 -13.55 16.34
C THR A 317 2.02 -14.43 17.31
N LYS A 318 2.45 -13.87 18.43
CA LYS A 318 3.22 -14.59 19.46
C LYS A 318 2.42 -15.74 20.06
N ARG A 319 1.14 -15.55 20.31
CA ARG A 319 0.25 -16.60 20.81
C ARG A 319 0.12 -17.79 19.84
N LEU A 320 0.06 -17.51 18.52
CA LEU A 320 -0.13 -18.56 17.52
C LEU A 320 1.17 -19.28 17.17
N TYR A 321 2.31 -18.58 17.18
CA TYR A 321 3.54 -19.06 16.53
C TYR A 321 4.79 -18.92 17.39
N GLY A 322 4.68 -18.40 18.62
CA GLY A 322 5.82 -18.17 19.53
C GLY A 322 6.43 -16.78 19.38
N GLU A 323 7.31 -16.45 20.34
CA GLU A 323 7.93 -15.12 20.46
C GLU A 323 8.74 -14.72 19.22
N ASP A 324 9.46 -15.67 18.62
CA ASP A 324 10.33 -15.45 17.47
C ASP A 324 9.58 -15.21 16.17
N ALA A 325 8.25 -15.42 16.14
CA ALA A 325 7.42 -15.17 14.96
C ALA A 325 7.07 -13.68 14.76
N TRP A 326 7.41 -12.81 15.71
CA TRP A 326 7.19 -11.37 15.62
C TRP A 326 8.49 -10.58 15.56
N GLN A 327 8.52 -9.60 14.64
CA GLN A 327 9.61 -8.63 14.51
C GLN A 327 9.08 -7.20 14.57
N THR A 328 9.49 -6.43 15.57
CA THR A 328 9.22 -4.98 15.56
C THR A 328 10.21 -4.28 14.63
N LEU A 329 9.69 -3.59 13.60
CA LEU A 329 10.52 -2.84 12.67
C LEU A 329 11.12 -1.62 13.34
N ALA A 330 12.45 -1.50 13.32
CA ALA A 330 13.17 -0.38 13.90
C ALA A 330 12.88 0.95 13.15
N HIS A 331 12.70 0.86 11.83
CA HIS A 331 12.48 2.02 10.96
C HIS A 331 11.28 1.80 10.05
N PRO A 332 10.59 2.89 9.63
CA PRO A 332 9.57 2.82 8.59
C PRO A 332 10.20 2.48 7.22
N ILE A 333 9.40 1.92 6.33
CA ILE A 333 9.78 1.67 4.95
C ILE A 333 9.40 2.91 4.11
N MET A 334 10.27 3.33 3.18
CA MET A 334 10.00 4.48 2.33
C MET A 334 9.13 4.15 1.11
N GLY A 335 8.56 2.94 1.03
CA GLY A 335 7.44 2.58 0.16
C GLY A 335 6.19 3.39 0.51
N ALA A 336 5.12 3.21 -0.24
CA ALA A 336 3.83 3.84 0.02
C ALA A 336 2.72 2.81 -0.22
N GLU A 337 1.57 3.01 0.42
CA GLU A 337 0.46 2.05 0.46
C GLU A 337 -0.86 2.84 0.60
N ASP A 338 -1.85 2.54 -0.21
CA ASP A 338 -3.10 3.29 -0.24
C ASP A 338 -4.12 2.85 0.83
N PHE A 339 -3.91 1.70 1.50
CA PHE A 339 -4.62 1.36 2.73
C PHE A 339 -4.49 2.45 3.81
N ALA A 340 -3.49 3.31 3.67
CA ALA A 340 -3.33 4.53 4.46
C ALA A 340 -4.60 5.39 4.50
N TYR A 341 -5.40 5.44 3.41
CA TYR A 341 -6.68 6.17 3.40
C TYR A 341 -7.71 5.59 4.37
N VAL A 342 -7.72 4.26 4.51
CA VAL A 342 -8.57 3.58 5.51
C VAL A 342 -8.06 3.89 6.90
N LEU A 343 -6.74 3.83 7.13
CA LEU A 343 -6.13 4.09 8.44
C LEU A 343 -6.23 5.56 8.88
N GLU A 344 -6.46 6.52 7.96
CA GLU A 344 -6.80 7.90 8.31
C GLU A 344 -8.23 8.04 8.91
N LYS A 345 -9.11 7.06 8.65
CA LYS A 345 -10.51 7.08 9.10
C LYS A 345 -10.78 6.11 10.24
N VAL A 346 -10.05 5.01 10.28
CA VAL A 346 -10.30 3.86 11.16
C VAL A 346 -9.01 3.49 11.87
N PRO A 347 -8.98 3.34 13.21
CA PRO A 347 -7.80 2.84 13.90
C PRO A 347 -7.47 1.43 13.43
N GLY A 348 -6.20 1.17 13.14
CA GLY A 348 -5.81 -0.13 12.60
C GLY A 348 -4.32 -0.26 12.40
N ALA A 349 -3.90 -1.34 11.75
CA ALA A 349 -2.52 -1.60 11.42
C ALA A 349 -2.39 -2.45 10.15
N MET A 350 -1.23 -2.32 9.52
CA MET A 350 -0.75 -3.21 8.49
C MET A 350 0.48 -3.94 8.99
N PHE A 351 0.61 -5.21 8.62
CA PHE A 351 1.75 -6.04 8.98
C PHE A 351 2.39 -6.64 7.72
N PHE A 352 3.67 -6.95 7.81
CA PHE A 352 4.38 -7.69 6.77
C PHE A 352 4.50 -9.15 7.17
N LEU A 353 4.32 -10.06 6.21
CA LEU A 353 4.49 -11.51 6.39
C LEU A 353 5.65 -11.99 5.51
N GLY A 354 6.70 -12.53 6.11
CA GLY A 354 7.80 -13.16 5.40
C GLY A 354 7.36 -14.43 4.67
N VAL A 355 7.62 -14.48 3.37
CA VAL A 355 7.19 -15.58 2.48
C VAL A 355 8.33 -16.15 1.62
N ALA A 356 9.59 -15.89 1.99
CA ALA A 356 10.72 -16.62 1.41
C ALA A 356 10.55 -18.13 1.65
N ALA A 357 11.15 -18.98 0.80
CA ALA A 357 11.07 -20.42 1.01
C ALA A 357 11.65 -20.80 2.38
N GLU A 358 10.97 -21.70 3.11
CA GLU A 358 11.38 -22.11 4.45
C GLU A 358 12.82 -22.66 4.44
N GLY A 359 13.67 -22.11 5.32
CA GLY A 359 15.09 -22.50 5.42
C GLY A 359 16.00 -21.97 4.31
N SER A 360 15.49 -21.16 3.36
CA SER A 360 16.32 -20.53 2.32
C SER A 360 17.06 -19.29 2.83
N ASP A 361 18.09 -18.86 2.09
CA ASP A 361 18.67 -17.52 2.27
C ASP A 361 17.72 -16.47 1.69
N TRP A 362 16.87 -15.92 2.55
CA TRP A 362 15.89 -14.91 2.16
C TRP A 362 16.53 -13.60 1.68
N HIS A 363 17.80 -13.33 1.98
CA HIS A 363 18.53 -12.18 1.45
C HIS A 363 18.85 -12.32 -0.05
N ALA A 364 18.94 -13.55 -0.54
CA ALA A 364 19.16 -13.83 -1.95
C ALA A 364 17.87 -13.90 -2.77
N CYS A 365 16.69 -13.82 -2.14
CA CYS A 365 15.39 -13.82 -2.82
C CYS A 365 15.16 -12.50 -3.56
N CYS A 366 14.47 -12.62 -4.71
CA CYS A 366 14.01 -11.46 -5.48
C CYS A 366 12.95 -10.70 -4.68
N GLY A 367 13.16 -9.39 -4.48
CA GLY A 367 12.21 -8.53 -3.80
C GLY A 367 10.92 -8.29 -4.58
N LEU A 368 10.00 -7.54 -3.96
CA LEU A 368 8.80 -7.04 -4.62
C LEU A 368 9.16 -6.27 -5.90
N HIS A 369 8.26 -6.28 -6.90
CA HIS A 369 8.41 -5.66 -8.21
C HIS A 369 9.56 -6.22 -9.07
N SER A 370 10.06 -7.41 -8.74
CA SER A 370 10.99 -8.18 -9.59
C SER A 370 10.22 -9.08 -10.56
N SER A 371 10.67 -9.18 -11.83
CA SER A 371 10.12 -10.13 -12.81
C SER A 371 10.33 -11.61 -12.40
N HIS A 372 11.20 -11.85 -11.43
CA HIS A 372 11.49 -13.18 -10.86
C HIS A 372 10.91 -13.38 -9.46
N MET A 373 10.02 -12.47 -8.99
CA MET A 373 9.44 -12.57 -7.66
C MET A 373 8.56 -13.82 -7.54
N HIS A 374 8.83 -14.59 -6.51
CA HIS A 374 8.01 -15.73 -6.11
C HIS A 374 7.96 -15.83 -4.59
N LEU A 375 7.02 -16.62 -4.09
CA LEU A 375 6.79 -16.81 -2.67
C LEU A 375 6.51 -18.27 -2.35
N ASP A 376 6.77 -18.65 -1.10
CA ASP A 376 6.35 -19.95 -0.57
C ASP A 376 4.86 -19.91 -0.19
N GLU A 377 4.03 -20.62 -0.95
CA GLU A 377 2.58 -20.66 -0.77
C GLU A 377 2.16 -21.23 0.60
N SER A 378 3.02 -22.02 1.25
CA SER A 378 2.74 -22.58 2.58
C SER A 378 2.61 -21.47 3.65
N ALA A 379 3.27 -20.32 3.45
CA ALA A 379 3.17 -19.17 4.33
C ALA A 379 1.75 -18.55 4.35
N MET A 380 0.94 -18.77 3.31
CA MET A 380 -0.45 -18.29 3.27
C MET A 380 -1.29 -18.84 4.42
N VAL A 381 -0.96 -20.02 4.94
CA VAL A 381 -1.59 -20.57 6.16
C VAL A 381 -1.45 -19.61 7.34
N ARG A 382 -0.25 -19.04 7.53
CA ARG A 382 -0.01 -18.07 8.61
C ARG A 382 -0.81 -16.79 8.41
N GLY A 383 -0.86 -16.28 7.18
CA GLY A 383 -1.61 -15.07 6.86
C GLY A 383 -3.12 -15.22 7.10
N ALA A 384 -3.73 -16.29 6.59
CA ALA A 384 -5.15 -16.56 6.80
C ALA A 384 -5.50 -16.77 8.30
N ALA A 385 -4.67 -17.54 9.01
CA ALA A 385 -4.85 -17.75 10.45
C ALA A 385 -4.71 -16.46 11.27
N LEU A 386 -3.74 -15.61 10.89
CA LEU A 386 -3.51 -14.32 11.56
C LEU A 386 -4.69 -13.37 11.35
N HIS A 387 -5.18 -13.23 10.11
CA HIS A 387 -6.39 -12.45 9.82
C HIS A 387 -7.57 -12.91 10.68
N ALA A 388 -7.85 -14.22 10.71
CA ALA A 388 -8.96 -14.77 11.45
C ALA A 388 -8.82 -14.57 12.97
N ALA A 389 -7.63 -14.81 13.51
CA ALA A 389 -7.34 -14.67 14.93
C ALA A 389 -7.37 -13.22 15.42
N ILE A 390 -6.88 -12.27 14.61
CA ILE A 390 -6.98 -10.83 14.89
C ILE A 390 -8.45 -10.42 14.93
N ALA A 391 -9.22 -10.83 13.93
CA ALA A 391 -10.66 -10.50 13.88
C ALA A 391 -11.40 -11.04 15.09
N GLU A 392 -11.25 -12.31 15.42
CA GLU A 392 -11.89 -12.94 16.59
C GLU A 392 -11.51 -12.24 17.89
N GLN A 393 -10.21 -12.00 18.11
CA GLN A 393 -9.72 -11.34 19.31
C GLN A 393 -10.24 -9.90 19.44
N TYR A 394 -10.20 -9.13 18.32
CA TYR A 394 -10.70 -7.76 18.33
C TYR A 394 -12.20 -7.69 18.60
N LEU A 395 -12.99 -8.54 17.96
CA LEU A 395 -14.45 -8.60 18.20
C LEU A 395 -14.78 -8.93 19.65
N ALA A 396 -14.02 -9.82 20.28
CA ALA A 396 -14.23 -10.24 21.65
C ALA A 396 -13.88 -9.16 22.69
N SER A 397 -12.77 -8.42 22.52
CA SER A 397 -12.22 -7.53 23.55
C SER A 397 -11.83 -6.12 23.08
N GLY A 398 -11.97 -5.80 21.79
CA GLY A 398 -11.43 -4.57 21.23
C GLY A 398 -9.91 -4.60 21.21
N PHE A 399 -9.28 -3.44 21.46
CA PHE A 399 -7.83 -3.31 21.57
C PHE A 399 -7.31 -3.62 22.98
N GLU A 400 -8.17 -3.90 23.94
CA GLU A 400 -7.72 -4.24 25.29
C GLU A 400 -7.16 -5.66 25.32
N PRO A 401 -5.94 -5.88 25.86
CA PRO A 401 -5.42 -7.21 26.07
C PRO A 401 -6.29 -7.93 27.12
N LYS A 402 -6.65 -9.18 26.85
CA LYS A 402 -7.25 -10.07 27.85
C LYS A 402 -6.17 -10.65 28.74
#